data_c490baa442f4285796f888f84734a5e9
#
_entry.id   c490baa442f4285796f888f84734a5e9
#
_cell.length_a   1.000
_cell.length_b   1.000
_cell.length_c   1.000
_cell.angle_alpha   90.00
_cell.angle_beta   90.00
_cell.angle_gamma   90.00
#
_symmetry.space_group_name_H-M   'P 1'
#
loop_
_entity.id
_entity.type
_entity.pdbx_description
1 polymer ?
#
loop_
_entity_poly.entity_id
_entity_poly.type
_entity_poly.pdbx_seq_one_letter_code
_entity_poly.pdbx_strand_id
1 'polypeptide(L)'
;MKWTRKTTEKIAELLQQIDIPVSANTVSRLLYQMDFSLRVNRKQIATNSSPYRDQQFQNISSLRSRFQRQGLPILSVDSKKRELIGNFKNTGAKWDRSPVPVNDHDFLSDASGVGISYGIYDPPNNRGTVCVGISHDTPAFAAHSIATWWKREGWRRHSHAPKLLVLADSGGSNGCSSWAWKTEIQAQLCNPFGITATVAHYPTGASKWNPIEHRLFSEISKHWAAEPLVSYEKMLGFIRNTSTKTGLVVTAYLDRKQYPTGLKPDRQLISSLDLKPGKVLPRWNYTIAPNL
;
A
#
# COMPACT_ATOMS: atom_id res chain seq x y z
N MET A 1 -18.93 -17.81 -28.50
CA MET A 1 -18.48 -16.41 -28.21
C MET A 1 -17.31 -16.12 -29.14
N LYS A 2 -17.37 -15.03 -29.90
CA LYS A 2 -16.29 -14.65 -30.82
C LYS A 2 -15.47 -13.52 -30.17
N TRP A 3 -14.15 -13.58 -30.20
CA TRP A 3 -13.22 -12.55 -29.73
C TRP A 3 -11.95 -12.57 -30.58
N THR A 4 -11.19 -11.48 -30.60
CA THR A 4 -9.93 -11.38 -31.30
C THR A 4 -8.90 -10.56 -30.52
N ARG A 5 -7.63 -10.87 -30.72
CA ARG A 5 -6.47 -10.07 -30.23
C ARG A 5 -5.81 -9.27 -31.36
N LYS A 6 -6.33 -9.36 -32.60
CA LYS A 6 -5.80 -8.59 -33.70
C LYS A 6 -6.07 -7.10 -33.49
N THR A 7 -5.14 -6.27 -33.96
CA THR A 7 -5.37 -4.82 -34.00
C THR A 7 -6.38 -4.47 -35.07
N THR A 8 -6.97 -3.29 -35.00
CA THR A 8 -7.93 -2.80 -36.01
C THR A 8 -7.30 -2.65 -37.39
N GLU A 9 -6.00 -2.31 -37.44
CA GLU A 9 -5.20 -2.28 -38.68
C GLU A 9 -5.09 -3.69 -39.28
N LYS A 10 -4.76 -4.68 -38.45
CA LYS A 10 -4.64 -6.05 -38.93
C LYS A 10 -5.97 -6.64 -39.36
N ILE A 11 -7.07 -6.26 -38.76
CA ILE A 11 -8.41 -6.66 -39.21
C ILE A 11 -8.74 -5.99 -40.53
N ALA A 12 -8.42 -4.73 -40.72
CA ALA A 12 -8.62 -4.01 -42.00
C ALA A 12 -7.84 -4.65 -43.13
N GLU A 13 -6.55 -5.00 -42.89
CA GLU A 13 -5.72 -5.76 -43.90
C GLU A 13 -6.35 -7.10 -44.29
N LEU A 14 -6.87 -7.85 -43.29
CA LEU A 14 -7.50 -9.16 -43.60
C LEU A 14 -8.81 -9.00 -44.36
N LEU A 15 -9.59 -7.96 -44.09
CA LEU A 15 -10.82 -7.64 -44.82
C LEU A 15 -10.50 -7.23 -46.26
N GLN A 16 -9.42 -6.47 -46.47
CA GLN A 16 -8.96 -6.11 -47.80
C GLN A 16 -8.56 -7.32 -48.62
N GLN A 17 -8.00 -8.38 -48.00
CA GLN A 17 -7.64 -9.64 -48.71
C GLN A 17 -8.86 -10.40 -49.22
N ILE A 18 -10.06 -10.10 -48.75
CA ILE A 18 -11.32 -10.71 -49.17
C ILE A 18 -12.23 -9.68 -49.86
N ASP A 19 -11.62 -8.67 -50.52
CA ASP A 19 -12.27 -7.62 -51.30
C ASP A 19 -13.25 -6.73 -50.49
N ILE A 20 -12.99 -6.56 -49.17
CA ILE A 20 -13.74 -5.62 -48.30
C ILE A 20 -12.80 -4.52 -47.86
N PRO A 21 -12.60 -3.46 -48.66
CA PRO A 21 -11.68 -2.36 -48.31
C PRO A 21 -12.31 -1.46 -47.24
N VAL A 22 -11.75 -1.50 -46.05
CA VAL A 22 -12.19 -0.65 -44.90
C VAL A 22 -10.98 -0.10 -44.17
N SER A 23 -11.12 1.08 -43.58
CA SER A 23 -10.08 1.66 -42.74
C SER A 23 -10.09 1.05 -41.32
N ALA A 24 -8.95 1.11 -40.62
CA ALA A 24 -8.86 0.71 -39.21
C ALA A 24 -9.89 1.45 -38.32
N ASN A 25 -10.14 2.73 -38.61
CA ASN A 25 -11.17 3.52 -37.92
C ASN A 25 -12.59 2.98 -38.14
N THR A 26 -12.89 2.54 -39.37
CA THR A 26 -14.17 1.92 -39.69
C THR A 26 -14.32 0.60 -38.94
N VAL A 27 -13.27 -0.23 -38.88
CA VAL A 27 -13.24 -1.48 -38.10
C VAL A 27 -13.52 -1.19 -36.63
N SER A 28 -12.83 -0.18 -36.06
CA SER A 28 -13.06 0.22 -34.65
C SER A 28 -14.50 0.61 -34.39
N ARG A 29 -15.11 1.43 -35.27
CA ARG A 29 -16.51 1.84 -35.15
C ARG A 29 -17.47 0.66 -35.26
N LEU A 30 -17.26 -0.24 -36.19
CA LEU A 30 -18.10 -1.44 -36.36
C LEU A 30 -18.02 -2.37 -35.15
N LEU A 31 -16.81 -2.61 -34.64
CA LEU A 31 -16.61 -3.39 -33.40
C LEU A 31 -17.39 -2.76 -32.25
N TYR A 32 -17.34 -1.44 -32.08
CA TYR A 32 -18.07 -0.74 -31.04
C TYR A 32 -19.58 -0.86 -31.21
N GLN A 33 -20.12 -0.77 -32.43
CA GLN A 33 -21.55 -0.99 -32.74
C GLN A 33 -21.99 -2.44 -32.46
N MET A 34 -21.07 -3.38 -32.49
CA MET A 34 -21.30 -4.81 -32.15
C MET A 34 -21.01 -5.09 -30.66
N ASP A 35 -20.94 -4.09 -29.80
CA ASP A 35 -20.62 -4.17 -28.38
C ASP A 35 -19.23 -4.74 -28.03
N PHE A 36 -18.30 -4.76 -28.99
CA PHE A 36 -16.91 -5.10 -28.72
C PHE A 36 -16.13 -3.86 -28.29
N SER A 37 -15.33 -4.00 -27.24
CA SER A 37 -14.35 -3.01 -26.84
C SER A 37 -13.15 -3.69 -26.21
N LEU A 38 -12.01 -3.01 -26.17
CA LEU A 38 -10.84 -3.50 -25.45
C LEU A 38 -11.20 -3.67 -23.98
N ARG A 39 -11.09 -4.90 -23.49
CA ARG A 39 -11.41 -5.27 -22.10
C ARG A 39 -10.20 -5.86 -21.43
N VAL A 40 -9.92 -5.40 -20.24
CA VAL A 40 -8.96 -6.03 -19.33
C VAL A 40 -9.69 -6.83 -18.26
N ASN A 41 -9.07 -7.86 -17.74
CA ASN A 41 -9.64 -8.62 -16.63
C ASN A 41 -9.83 -7.70 -15.42
N ARG A 42 -11.04 -7.67 -14.89
CA ARG A 42 -11.35 -6.93 -13.67
C ARG A 42 -11.32 -7.86 -12.46
N LYS A 43 -10.55 -7.50 -11.46
CA LYS A 43 -10.56 -8.18 -10.15
C LYS A 43 -11.84 -7.80 -9.39
N GLN A 44 -12.95 -8.45 -9.68
CA GLN A 44 -14.27 -8.18 -9.07
C GLN A 44 -14.79 -9.32 -8.19
N ILE A 45 -14.37 -10.56 -8.47
CA ILE A 45 -14.86 -11.74 -7.77
C ILE A 45 -13.99 -11.93 -6.52
N ALA A 46 -14.57 -11.73 -5.34
CA ALA A 46 -13.93 -12.10 -4.08
C ALA A 46 -14.15 -13.60 -3.85
N THR A 47 -13.12 -14.40 -4.04
CA THR A 47 -13.15 -15.85 -3.81
C THR A 47 -13.31 -16.23 -2.34
N ASN A 48 -12.91 -15.34 -1.42
CA ASN A 48 -13.02 -15.51 0.03
C ASN A 48 -13.67 -14.26 0.64
N SER A 49 -14.98 -14.18 0.61
CA SER A 49 -15.71 -13.12 1.32
C SER A 49 -16.04 -13.60 2.73
N SER A 50 -15.50 -12.92 3.75
CA SER A 50 -15.92 -13.16 5.13
C SER A 50 -17.38 -12.76 5.31
N PRO A 51 -18.23 -13.57 5.98
CA PRO A 51 -19.62 -13.19 6.30
C PRO A 51 -19.70 -11.96 7.21
N TYR A 52 -18.60 -11.61 7.89
CA TYR A 52 -18.52 -10.46 8.80
C TYR A 52 -17.96 -9.20 8.11
N ARG A 53 -17.86 -9.20 6.79
CA ARG A 53 -17.26 -8.10 6.02
C ARG A 53 -17.95 -6.77 6.28
N ASP A 54 -19.26 -6.72 6.15
CA ASP A 54 -20.02 -5.48 6.30
C ASP A 54 -19.99 -4.97 7.74
N GLN A 55 -20.10 -5.88 8.72
CA GLN A 55 -19.96 -5.56 10.13
C GLN A 55 -18.60 -4.92 10.44
N GLN A 56 -17.52 -5.43 9.84
CA GLN A 56 -16.20 -4.85 10.02
C GLN A 56 -16.07 -3.47 9.38
N PHE A 57 -16.62 -3.24 8.19
CA PHE A 57 -16.62 -1.90 7.59
C PHE A 57 -17.41 -0.89 8.43
N GLN A 58 -18.55 -1.29 8.98
CA GLN A 58 -19.33 -0.47 9.90
C GLN A 58 -18.55 -0.13 11.16
N ASN A 59 -17.83 -1.11 11.74
CA ASN A 59 -16.96 -0.90 12.88
C ASN A 59 -15.80 0.07 12.57
N ILE A 60 -15.12 -0.11 11.44
CA ILE A 60 -14.07 0.83 10.99
C ILE A 60 -14.63 2.24 10.81
N SER A 61 -15.79 2.39 10.20
CA SER A 61 -16.45 3.69 10.02
C SER A 61 -16.77 4.35 11.35
N SER A 62 -17.31 3.59 12.31
CA SER A 62 -17.63 4.05 13.66
C SER A 62 -16.37 4.49 14.43
N LEU A 63 -15.29 3.71 14.33
CA LEU A 63 -13.99 4.04 14.93
C LEU A 63 -13.42 5.33 14.34
N ARG A 64 -13.41 5.45 13.02
CA ARG A 64 -12.94 6.66 12.33
C ARG A 64 -13.72 7.89 12.77
N SER A 65 -15.05 7.84 12.75
CA SER A 65 -15.92 8.94 13.18
C SER A 65 -15.68 9.32 14.63
N ARG A 66 -15.47 8.35 15.53
CA ARG A 66 -15.16 8.59 16.94
C ARG A 66 -13.83 9.29 17.12
N PHE A 67 -12.75 8.79 16.49
CA PHE A 67 -11.41 9.39 16.58
C PHE A 67 -11.38 10.78 15.96
N GLN A 68 -12.04 10.99 14.83
CA GLN A 68 -12.12 12.29 14.17
C GLN A 68 -12.84 13.34 15.04
N ARG A 69 -13.97 12.98 15.68
CA ARG A 69 -14.67 13.89 16.61
C ARG A 69 -13.84 14.25 17.84
N GLN A 70 -12.93 13.37 18.24
CA GLN A 70 -12.02 13.60 19.37
C GLN A 70 -10.73 14.33 18.98
N GLY A 71 -10.54 14.66 17.69
CA GLY A 71 -9.30 15.25 17.20
C GLY A 71 -8.08 14.32 17.28
N LEU A 72 -8.32 13.00 17.42
CA LEU A 72 -7.27 12.00 17.57
C LEU A 72 -6.75 11.52 16.20
N PRO A 73 -5.46 11.17 16.08
CA PRO A 73 -4.86 10.72 14.82
C PRO A 73 -5.48 9.42 14.30
N ILE A 74 -5.65 9.38 12.99
CA ILE A 74 -6.13 8.21 12.24
C ILE A 74 -5.11 7.92 11.16
N LEU A 75 -4.51 6.74 11.20
CA LEU A 75 -3.52 6.29 10.24
C LEU A 75 -4.07 5.16 9.38
N SER A 76 -3.80 5.22 8.09
CA SER A 76 -3.95 4.10 7.17
C SER A 76 -2.55 3.63 6.83
N VAL A 77 -2.24 2.36 7.12
CA VAL A 77 -0.89 1.82 6.95
C VAL A 77 -0.89 0.57 6.08
N ASP A 78 0.17 0.40 5.32
CA ASP A 78 0.39 -0.80 4.51
C ASP A 78 1.82 -0.84 3.96
N SER A 79 2.23 -2.01 3.44
CA SER A 79 3.47 -2.20 2.68
C SER A 79 3.17 -2.17 1.18
N LYS A 80 3.89 -1.34 0.44
CA LYS A 80 3.89 -1.40 -1.04
C LYS A 80 4.72 -2.61 -1.50
N LYS A 81 4.37 -3.19 -2.64
CA LYS A 81 5.20 -4.20 -3.30
C LYS A 81 6.65 -3.72 -3.34
N ARG A 82 7.59 -4.63 -3.00
CA ARG A 82 9.02 -4.36 -3.06
C ARG A 82 9.46 -3.96 -4.46
N GLU A 83 10.37 -3.01 -4.56
CA GLU A 83 11.00 -2.57 -5.79
C GLU A 83 12.47 -3.00 -5.82
N LEU A 84 12.95 -3.45 -6.98
CA LEU A 84 14.38 -3.71 -7.18
C LEU A 84 15.11 -2.38 -7.37
N ILE A 85 16.26 -2.24 -6.73
CA ILE A 85 17.12 -1.07 -6.91
C ILE A 85 18.17 -1.42 -7.96
N GLY A 86 18.12 -0.71 -9.08
CA GLY A 86 18.98 -0.97 -10.22
C GLY A 86 18.33 -0.52 -11.53
N ASN A 87 18.92 -0.93 -12.65
CA ASN A 87 18.46 -0.55 -13.97
C ASN A 87 17.33 -1.48 -14.46
N PHE A 88 16.22 -1.55 -13.72
CA PHE A 88 15.08 -2.40 -14.00
C PHE A 88 13.91 -1.60 -14.58
N LYS A 89 13.07 -2.29 -15.37
CA LYS A 89 11.87 -1.71 -15.96
C LYS A 89 10.83 -1.39 -14.90
N ASN A 90 10.41 -0.15 -14.83
CA ASN A 90 9.23 0.24 -14.08
C ASN A 90 8.00 0.34 -14.98
N THR A 91 6.84 -0.04 -14.43
CA THR A 91 5.56 0.01 -15.16
C THR A 91 5.16 1.44 -15.48
N GLY A 92 4.49 1.62 -16.59
CA GLY A 92 3.97 2.92 -17.06
C GLY A 92 4.72 3.45 -18.27
N ALA A 93 4.42 4.70 -18.62
CA ALA A 93 5.05 5.42 -19.73
C ALA A 93 5.23 6.90 -19.36
N LYS A 94 6.23 7.52 -19.94
CA LYS A 94 6.50 8.97 -19.84
C LYS A 94 6.76 9.52 -21.23
N TRP A 95 6.57 10.83 -21.41
CA TRP A 95 7.02 11.52 -22.60
C TRP A 95 8.54 11.73 -22.50
N ASP A 96 9.28 11.17 -23.44
CA ASP A 96 10.73 11.33 -23.57
C ASP A 96 11.12 11.30 -25.06
N ARG A 97 12.31 11.82 -25.39
CA ARG A 97 12.82 11.83 -26.75
C ARG A 97 13.25 10.44 -27.24
N SER A 98 13.69 9.59 -26.33
CA SER A 98 14.12 8.23 -26.61
C SER A 98 13.78 7.31 -25.42
N PRO A 99 13.54 6.01 -25.66
CA PRO A 99 13.36 5.07 -24.57
C PRO A 99 14.63 4.94 -23.72
N VAL A 100 14.47 4.80 -22.41
CA VAL A 100 15.57 4.51 -21.48
C VAL A 100 15.87 3.02 -21.56
N PRO A 101 17.08 2.61 -21.98
CA PRO A 101 17.47 1.19 -21.94
C PRO A 101 17.53 0.68 -20.50
N VAL A 102 16.94 -0.46 -20.26
CA VAL A 102 16.95 -1.17 -18.98
C VAL A 102 17.36 -2.63 -19.19
N ASN A 103 17.64 -3.34 -18.10
CA ASN A 103 17.95 -4.77 -18.16
C ASN A 103 16.80 -5.53 -18.85
N ASP A 104 17.13 -6.53 -19.64
CA ASP A 104 16.17 -7.38 -20.35
C ASP A 104 15.42 -8.34 -19.40
N HIS A 105 16.01 -8.65 -18.22
CA HIS A 105 15.44 -9.50 -17.19
C HIS A 105 15.54 -8.85 -15.81
N ASP A 106 14.57 -9.16 -14.93
CA ASP A 106 14.51 -8.66 -13.55
C ASP A 106 15.16 -9.66 -12.57
N PHE A 107 16.42 -10.06 -12.81
CA PHE A 107 17.13 -10.95 -11.89
C PHE A 107 17.54 -10.20 -10.60
N LEU A 108 17.26 -10.81 -9.46
CA LEU A 108 17.63 -10.24 -8.15
C LEU A 108 19.16 -10.10 -8.00
N SER A 109 19.94 -10.96 -8.63
CA SER A 109 21.42 -10.89 -8.68
C SER A 109 21.95 -9.59 -9.29
N ASP A 110 21.19 -8.96 -10.18
CA ASP A 110 21.58 -7.74 -10.89
C ASP A 110 21.14 -6.47 -10.14
N ALA A 111 20.39 -6.66 -9.06
CA ALA A 111 19.95 -5.57 -8.21
C ALA A 111 21.06 -5.18 -7.20
N SER A 112 21.28 -3.89 -7.03
CA SER A 112 22.11 -3.37 -5.94
C SER A 112 21.42 -3.45 -4.58
N GLY A 113 20.15 -3.79 -4.54
CA GLY A 113 19.36 -3.98 -3.34
C GLY A 113 17.85 -4.04 -3.61
N VAL A 114 17.08 -4.04 -2.53
CA VAL A 114 15.62 -4.07 -2.58
C VAL A 114 15.07 -2.95 -1.73
N GLY A 115 14.17 -2.14 -2.29
CA GLY A 115 13.44 -1.10 -1.56
C GLY A 115 12.08 -1.61 -1.10
N ILE A 116 11.85 -1.66 0.21
CA ILE A 116 10.59 -2.04 0.84
C ILE A 116 9.95 -0.78 1.40
N SER A 117 8.86 -0.33 0.79
CA SER A 117 8.16 0.87 1.20
C SER A 117 7.04 0.52 2.18
N TYR A 118 7.19 0.90 3.44
CA TYR A 118 6.10 0.92 4.41
C TYR A 118 5.51 2.31 4.47
N GLY A 119 4.25 2.43 4.13
CA GLY A 119 3.54 3.70 4.07
C GLY A 119 2.70 3.95 5.32
N ILE A 120 2.64 5.20 5.72
CA ILE A 120 1.76 5.72 6.76
C ILE A 120 1.05 6.92 6.16
N TYR A 121 -0.25 6.81 5.98
CA TYR A 121 -1.08 7.88 5.44
C TYR A 121 -2.02 8.39 6.53
N ASP A 122 -2.02 9.70 6.71
CA ASP A 122 -2.88 10.46 7.62
C ASP A 122 -4.05 11.05 6.81
N PRO A 123 -5.20 10.36 6.71
CA PRO A 123 -6.31 10.79 5.85
C PRO A 123 -6.89 12.16 6.19
N PRO A 124 -7.11 12.52 7.48
CA PRO A 124 -7.59 13.84 7.86
C PRO A 124 -6.71 14.99 7.35
N ASN A 125 -5.40 14.81 7.33
CA ASN A 125 -4.45 15.86 6.95
C ASN A 125 -3.92 15.72 5.52
N ASN A 126 -4.33 14.69 4.78
CA ASN A 126 -3.85 14.35 3.44
C ASN A 126 -2.31 14.32 3.35
N ARG A 127 -1.67 13.64 4.30
CA ARG A 127 -0.21 13.54 4.37
C ARG A 127 0.23 12.08 4.38
N GLY A 128 1.28 11.80 3.61
CA GLY A 128 1.92 10.50 3.53
C GLY A 128 3.34 10.53 4.08
N THR A 129 3.72 9.48 4.77
CA THR A 129 5.11 9.21 5.13
C THR A 129 5.46 7.82 4.67
N VAL A 130 6.62 7.65 4.05
CA VAL A 130 7.10 6.35 3.60
C VAL A 130 8.45 6.05 4.24
N CYS A 131 8.51 4.94 4.96
CA CYS A 131 9.77 4.38 5.42
C CYS A 131 10.24 3.36 4.39
N VAL A 132 11.39 3.60 3.76
CA VAL A 132 11.99 2.68 2.80
C VAL A 132 13.02 1.83 3.53
N GLY A 133 12.72 0.54 3.72
CA GLY A 133 13.64 -0.45 4.29
C GLY A 133 14.48 -1.12 3.20
N ILE A 134 15.65 -1.62 3.60
CA ILE A 134 16.60 -2.29 2.70
C ILE A 134 16.68 -3.81 2.93
N SER A 135 15.87 -4.36 3.84
CA SER A 135 15.98 -5.78 4.22
C SER A 135 14.70 -6.57 3.97
N HIS A 136 13.81 -6.68 4.94
CA HIS A 136 12.59 -7.50 4.84
C HIS A 136 11.37 -6.76 5.38
N ASP A 137 10.21 -7.05 4.78
CA ASP A 137 8.90 -6.60 5.28
C ASP A 137 8.48 -7.49 6.46
N THR A 138 8.79 -7.06 7.67
CA THR A 138 8.53 -7.78 8.91
C THR A 138 7.66 -6.96 9.86
N PRO A 139 6.99 -7.60 10.85
CA PRO A 139 6.25 -6.88 11.89
C PRO A 139 7.10 -5.84 12.64
N ALA A 140 8.38 -6.15 12.89
CA ALA A 140 9.30 -5.22 13.53
C ALA A 140 9.58 -3.98 12.68
N PHE A 141 9.78 -4.15 11.37
CA PHE A 141 9.93 -3.03 10.43
C PHE A 141 8.67 -2.17 10.35
N ALA A 142 7.50 -2.80 10.27
CA ALA A 142 6.22 -2.11 10.22
C ALA A 142 5.98 -1.26 11.48
N ALA A 143 6.16 -1.84 12.67
CA ALA A 143 6.04 -1.14 13.95
C ALA A 143 7.09 -0.01 14.08
N HIS A 144 8.34 -0.28 13.69
CA HIS A 144 9.40 0.73 13.67
C HIS A 144 9.06 1.92 12.76
N SER A 145 8.48 1.66 11.62
CA SER A 145 8.06 2.71 10.69
C SER A 145 7.01 3.64 11.30
N ILE A 146 6.00 3.08 11.98
CA ILE A 146 4.97 3.86 12.68
C ILE A 146 5.58 4.65 13.86
N ALA A 147 6.45 4.02 14.65
CA ALA A 147 7.14 4.67 15.76
C ALA A 147 8.05 5.83 15.28
N THR A 148 8.75 5.63 14.16
CA THR A 148 9.58 6.66 13.52
C THR A 148 8.74 7.83 13.03
N TRP A 149 7.61 7.56 12.38
CA TRP A 149 6.66 8.59 11.99
C TRP A 149 6.14 9.37 13.21
N TRP A 150 5.73 8.65 14.27
CA TRP A 150 5.25 9.30 15.49
C TRP A 150 6.30 10.24 16.09
N LYS A 151 7.52 9.75 16.26
CA LYS A 151 8.64 10.54 16.80
C LYS A 151 8.97 11.79 15.97
N ARG A 152 8.97 11.67 14.64
CA ARG A 152 9.43 12.74 13.74
C ARG A 152 8.34 13.76 13.43
N GLU A 153 7.09 13.30 13.29
CA GLU A 153 6.00 14.11 12.76
C GLU A 153 4.73 14.05 13.61
N GLY A 154 4.29 12.85 13.98
CA GLY A 154 2.99 12.61 14.60
C GLY A 154 2.85 13.35 15.94
N TRP A 155 3.87 13.25 16.78
CA TRP A 155 3.91 13.88 18.09
C TRP A 155 3.61 15.40 18.06
N ARG A 156 4.26 16.13 17.15
CA ARG A 156 4.06 17.58 17.02
C ARG A 156 2.73 17.92 16.36
N ARG A 157 2.33 17.12 15.36
CA ARG A 157 1.16 17.41 14.53
C ARG A 157 -0.15 17.13 15.25
N HIS A 158 -0.16 16.16 16.13
CA HIS A 158 -1.37 15.74 16.85
C HIS A 158 -1.38 16.15 18.32
N SER A 159 -0.68 17.25 18.67
CA SER A 159 -0.72 17.89 19.99
C SER A 159 -0.58 16.89 21.15
N HIS A 160 0.35 15.96 21.04
CA HIS A 160 0.61 14.93 22.06
C HIS A 160 -0.57 14.00 22.34
N ALA A 161 -1.35 13.65 21.32
CA ALA A 161 -2.52 12.80 21.46
C ALA A 161 -2.19 11.50 22.22
N PRO A 162 -2.96 11.12 23.25
CA PRO A 162 -2.66 9.92 24.05
C PRO A 162 -3.07 8.62 23.37
N LYS A 163 -3.80 8.72 22.25
CA LYS A 163 -4.34 7.58 21.51
C LYS A 163 -4.25 7.82 20.02
N LEU A 164 -4.07 6.74 19.25
CA LEU A 164 -4.17 6.77 17.80
C LEU A 164 -4.97 5.57 17.27
N LEU A 165 -5.55 5.72 16.08
CA LEU A 165 -6.21 4.64 15.33
C LEU A 165 -5.31 4.21 14.18
N VAL A 166 -4.99 2.92 14.11
CA VAL A 166 -4.27 2.30 12.99
C VAL A 166 -5.24 1.45 12.18
N LEU A 167 -5.43 1.80 10.93
CA LEU A 167 -6.18 1.03 9.94
C LEU A 167 -5.17 0.28 9.06
N ALA A 168 -5.21 -1.04 9.08
CA ALA A 168 -4.25 -1.89 8.40
C ALA A 168 -4.94 -3.02 7.62
N ASP A 169 -4.25 -3.61 6.67
CA ASP A 169 -4.73 -4.85 6.05
C ASP A 169 -4.64 -6.02 7.04
N SER A 170 -5.41 -7.09 6.78
CA SER A 170 -5.46 -8.26 7.67
C SER A 170 -4.29 -9.23 7.49
N GLY A 171 -3.44 -9.03 6.49
CA GLY A 171 -2.29 -9.86 6.14
C GLY A 171 -0.96 -9.10 6.15
N GLY A 172 0.11 -9.75 5.69
CA GLY A 172 1.44 -9.14 5.60
C GLY A 172 2.10 -8.89 6.96
N SER A 173 2.99 -7.91 7.01
CA SER A 173 3.74 -7.51 8.21
C SER A 173 2.85 -7.03 9.35
N ASN A 174 1.69 -6.46 9.03
CA ASN A 174 0.67 -5.99 9.99
C ASN A 174 -0.49 -6.98 10.18
N GLY A 175 -0.29 -8.26 9.90
CA GLY A 175 -1.36 -9.25 9.91
C GLY A 175 -2.11 -9.35 11.25
N CYS A 176 -3.44 -9.41 11.20
CA CYS A 176 -4.32 -9.42 12.38
C CYS A 176 -4.08 -10.59 13.34
N SER A 177 -3.55 -11.71 12.84
CA SER A 177 -3.22 -12.91 13.64
C SER A 177 -1.77 -12.92 14.13
N SER A 178 -0.94 -11.96 13.73
CA SER A 178 0.47 -11.89 14.07
C SER A 178 0.68 -11.42 15.50
N TRP A 179 1.17 -12.30 16.37
CA TRP A 179 1.61 -11.90 17.70
C TRP A 179 2.84 -11.00 17.64
N ALA A 180 3.78 -11.27 16.71
CA ALA A 180 4.94 -10.41 16.50
C ALA A 180 4.53 -8.96 16.19
N TRP A 181 3.53 -8.72 15.34
CA TRP A 181 3.00 -7.39 15.09
C TRP A 181 2.49 -6.71 16.38
N LYS A 182 1.72 -7.43 17.19
CA LYS A 182 1.11 -6.88 18.40
C LYS A 182 2.16 -6.53 19.45
N THR A 183 3.13 -7.41 19.66
CA THR A 183 4.23 -7.18 20.61
C THR A 183 5.15 -6.06 20.15
N GLU A 184 5.45 -5.98 18.85
CA GLU A 184 6.27 -4.91 18.29
C GLU A 184 5.59 -3.54 18.39
N ILE A 185 4.28 -3.45 18.17
CA ILE A 185 3.52 -2.19 18.38
C ILE A 185 3.61 -1.75 19.84
N GLN A 186 3.48 -2.67 20.80
CA GLN A 186 3.64 -2.32 22.20
C GLN A 186 5.05 -1.85 22.51
N ALA A 187 6.06 -2.62 22.09
CA ALA A 187 7.44 -2.37 22.40
C ALA A 187 8.01 -1.10 21.76
N GLN A 188 7.67 -0.83 20.50
CA GLN A 188 8.27 0.26 19.74
C GLN A 188 7.43 1.54 19.72
N LEU A 189 6.11 1.44 19.90
CA LEU A 189 5.21 2.60 19.85
C LEU A 189 4.56 2.89 21.20
N CYS A 190 3.85 1.92 21.77
CA CYS A 190 3.03 2.21 22.96
C CYS A 190 3.90 2.54 24.19
N ASN A 191 4.85 1.67 24.53
CA ASN A 191 5.69 1.85 25.71
C ASN A 191 6.60 3.11 25.63
N PRO A 192 7.36 3.34 24.55
CA PRO A 192 8.29 4.47 24.50
C PRO A 192 7.62 5.84 24.47
N PHE A 193 6.37 5.91 23.97
CA PHE A 193 5.68 7.19 23.82
C PHE A 193 4.45 7.36 24.73
N GLY A 194 4.15 6.39 25.59
CA GLY A 194 2.97 6.42 26.45
C GLY A 194 1.65 6.48 25.69
N ILE A 195 1.61 5.98 24.45
CA ILE A 195 0.45 6.10 23.57
C ILE A 195 -0.33 4.80 23.44
N THR A 196 -1.64 4.88 23.45
CA THR A 196 -2.53 3.74 23.22
C THR A 196 -2.85 3.60 21.73
N ALA A 197 -2.55 2.46 21.13
CA ALA A 197 -2.87 2.15 19.73
C ALA A 197 -4.16 1.33 19.65
N THR A 198 -5.20 1.87 19.03
CA THR A 198 -6.38 1.10 18.60
C THR A 198 -6.14 0.64 17.16
N VAL A 199 -6.18 -0.66 16.92
CA VAL A 199 -5.95 -1.27 15.60
C VAL A 199 -7.24 -1.85 15.08
N ALA A 200 -7.56 -1.55 13.83
CA ALA A 200 -8.68 -2.17 13.11
C ALA A 200 -8.21 -2.61 11.73
N HIS A 201 -8.40 -3.90 11.43
CA HIS A 201 -7.95 -4.48 10.16
C HIS A 201 -9.08 -4.50 9.14
N TYR A 202 -8.78 -4.16 7.89
CA TYR A 202 -9.69 -4.38 6.78
C TYR A 202 -9.92 -5.88 6.57
N PRO A 203 -11.13 -6.30 6.16
CA PRO A 203 -11.39 -7.69 5.82
C PRO A 203 -10.45 -8.21 4.74
N THR A 204 -10.15 -9.49 4.75
CA THR A 204 -9.33 -10.14 3.71
C THR A 204 -9.91 -9.84 2.31
N GLY A 205 -9.04 -9.49 1.36
CA GLY A 205 -9.43 -9.10 0.00
C GLY A 205 -10.07 -7.71 -0.10
N ALA A 206 -9.95 -6.89 0.94
CA ALA A 206 -10.50 -5.54 0.99
C ALA A 206 -9.42 -4.44 0.93
N SER A 207 -8.18 -4.74 0.56
CA SER A 207 -7.07 -3.79 0.47
C SER A 207 -7.41 -2.55 -0.38
N LYS A 208 -8.18 -2.74 -1.46
CA LYS A 208 -8.65 -1.60 -2.28
C LYS A 208 -9.50 -0.56 -1.53
N TRP A 209 -9.99 -0.85 -0.33
CA TRP A 209 -10.69 0.13 0.54
C TRP A 209 -9.76 0.77 1.57
N ASN A 210 -8.52 0.28 1.68
CA ASN A 210 -7.51 0.93 2.50
C ASN A 210 -7.07 2.25 1.82
N PRO A 211 -7.31 3.43 2.41
CA PRO A 211 -7.07 4.72 1.76
C PRO A 211 -5.65 4.89 1.25
N ILE A 212 -4.66 4.31 1.91
CA ILE A 212 -3.25 4.43 1.54
C ILE A 212 -2.96 3.95 0.11
N GLU A 213 -3.66 2.90 -0.37
CA GLU A 213 -3.50 2.33 -1.70
C GLU A 213 -3.79 3.36 -2.80
N HIS A 214 -4.89 4.11 -2.65
CA HIS A 214 -5.35 5.04 -3.66
C HIS A 214 -4.85 6.47 -3.46
N ARG A 215 -4.57 6.84 -2.20
CA ARG A 215 -4.22 8.22 -1.87
C ARG A 215 -2.72 8.46 -1.79
N LEU A 216 -1.92 7.41 -1.57
CA LEU A 216 -0.47 7.50 -1.45
C LEU A 216 0.26 6.61 -2.47
N PHE A 217 0.07 5.30 -2.42
CA PHE A 217 0.86 4.37 -3.23
C PHE A 217 0.60 4.48 -4.72
N SER A 218 -0.65 4.70 -5.14
CA SER A 218 -0.95 4.93 -6.55
C SER A 218 -0.32 6.22 -7.07
N GLU A 219 -0.27 7.28 -6.27
CA GLU A 219 0.33 8.55 -6.68
C GLU A 219 1.86 8.43 -6.78
N ILE A 220 2.50 7.75 -5.82
CA ILE A 220 3.92 7.44 -5.90
C ILE A 220 4.22 6.62 -7.16
N SER A 221 3.42 5.58 -7.45
CA SER A 221 3.61 4.74 -8.64
C SER A 221 3.47 5.49 -9.95
N LYS A 222 2.56 6.47 -10.03
CA LYS A 222 2.44 7.36 -11.18
C LYS A 222 3.65 8.27 -11.33
N HIS A 223 4.20 8.76 -10.20
CA HIS A 223 5.29 9.71 -10.22
C HIS A 223 6.62 9.12 -10.73
N TRP A 224 6.89 7.87 -10.46
CA TRP A 224 8.07 7.16 -10.98
C TRP A 224 7.78 6.22 -12.17
N ALA A 225 6.63 6.38 -12.83
CA ALA A 225 6.27 5.57 -13.98
C ALA A 225 7.34 5.66 -15.09
N ALA A 226 7.73 4.49 -15.63
CA ALA A 226 8.77 4.34 -16.66
C ALA A 226 10.18 4.86 -16.25
N GLU A 227 10.44 5.07 -14.96
CA GLU A 227 11.75 5.48 -14.45
C GLU A 227 12.44 4.34 -13.72
N PRO A 228 13.64 3.88 -14.12
CA PRO A 228 14.37 2.89 -13.36
C PRO A 228 14.84 3.48 -12.01
N LEU A 229 14.63 2.73 -10.94
CA LEU A 229 15.01 3.11 -9.58
C LEU A 229 16.47 2.69 -9.32
N VAL A 230 17.41 3.37 -9.94
CA VAL A 230 18.84 2.98 -9.94
C VAL A 230 19.51 3.16 -8.59
N SER A 231 18.93 3.89 -7.64
CA SER A 231 19.44 4.04 -6.28
C SER A 231 18.31 4.33 -5.28
N TYR A 232 18.59 4.12 -3.99
CA TYR A 232 17.66 4.49 -2.91
C TYR A 232 17.40 5.99 -2.89
N GLU A 233 18.40 6.81 -3.18
CA GLU A 233 18.30 8.28 -3.22
C GLU A 233 17.32 8.71 -4.31
N LYS A 234 17.40 8.09 -5.51
CA LYS A 234 16.45 8.35 -6.60
C LYS A 234 15.04 7.92 -6.21
N MET A 235 14.87 6.74 -5.61
CA MET A 235 13.59 6.27 -5.10
C MET A 235 12.99 7.23 -4.06
N LEU A 236 13.78 7.66 -3.08
CA LEU A 236 13.36 8.64 -2.08
C LEU A 236 13.01 9.99 -2.70
N GLY A 237 13.75 10.42 -3.70
CA GLY A 237 13.48 11.64 -4.46
C GLY A 237 12.10 11.62 -5.10
N PHE A 238 11.75 10.54 -5.80
CA PHE A 238 10.40 10.38 -6.37
C PHE A 238 9.32 10.38 -5.29
N ILE A 239 9.51 9.64 -4.20
CA ILE A 239 8.53 9.58 -3.11
C ILE A 239 8.30 10.98 -2.52
N ARG A 240 9.37 11.73 -2.18
CA ARG A 240 9.28 13.06 -1.56
C ARG A 240 8.66 14.10 -2.47
N ASN A 241 8.87 13.99 -3.78
CA ASN A 241 8.32 14.92 -4.77
C ASN A 241 6.90 14.55 -5.22
N THR A 242 6.33 13.45 -4.71
CA THR A 242 4.96 13.06 -5.03
C THR A 242 3.98 14.06 -4.42
N SER A 243 3.16 14.65 -5.28
CA SER A 243 2.12 15.60 -4.90
C SER A 243 0.87 15.39 -5.77
N THR A 244 -0.25 15.93 -5.34
CA THR A 244 -1.51 15.87 -6.09
C THR A 244 -2.21 17.22 -6.10
N LYS A 245 -3.14 17.41 -7.02
CA LYS A 245 -4.00 18.61 -7.06
C LYS A 245 -4.82 18.80 -5.76
N THR A 246 -5.03 17.73 -5.01
CA THR A 246 -5.74 17.77 -3.72
C THR A 246 -4.82 18.11 -2.54
N GLY A 247 -3.56 18.46 -2.78
CA GLY A 247 -2.63 18.92 -1.75
C GLY A 247 -1.97 17.80 -0.94
N LEU A 248 -1.78 16.59 -1.52
CA LEU A 248 -0.99 15.55 -0.88
C LEU A 248 0.45 16.03 -0.66
N VAL A 249 0.94 15.88 0.55
CA VAL A 249 2.35 16.10 0.92
C VAL A 249 2.95 14.80 1.40
N VAL A 250 4.12 14.44 0.86
CA VAL A 250 4.78 13.18 1.18
C VAL A 250 6.18 13.42 1.74
N THR A 251 6.48 12.73 2.83
CA THR A 251 7.83 12.62 3.41
C THR A 251 8.35 11.19 3.23
N ALA A 252 9.68 11.02 3.17
CA ALA A 252 10.27 9.68 3.08
C ALA A 252 11.59 9.60 3.82
N TYR A 253 11.83 8.44 4.44
CA TYR A 253 13.05 8.11 5.17
C TYR A 253 13.62 6.78 4.70
N LEU A 254 14.95 6.68 4.65
CA LEU A 254 15.65 5.42 4.43
C LEU A 254 15.96 4.77 5.77
N ASP A 255 15.52 3.55 5.95
CA ASP A 255 15.88 2.72 7.09
C ASP A 255 16.89 1.64 6.66
N ARG A 256 18.11 1.73 7.15
CA ARG A 256 19.20 0.82 6.84
C ARG A 256 19.34 -0.34 7.84
N LYS A 257 18.41 -0.46 8.78
CA LYS A 257 18.39 -1.55 9.75
C LYS A 257 18.06 -2.88 9.08
N GLN A 258 18.62 -3.95 9.64
CA GLN A 258 18.29 -5.31 9.24
C GLN A 258 17.14 -5.85 10.10
N TYR A 259 16.15 -6.40 9.45
CA TYR A 259 14.97 -6.99 10.10
C TYR A 259 14.88 -8.46 9.74
N PRO A 260 15.37 -9.37 10.59
CA PRO A 260 15.34 -10.81 10.31
C PRO A 260 13.91 -11.32 10.20
N THR A 261 13.71 -12.26 9.28
CA THR A 261 12.42 -12.94 9.10
C THR A 261 12.24 -14.10 10.06
N GLY A 262 10.98 -14.55 10.25
CA GLY A 262 10.69 -15.76 11.00
C GLY A 262 10.76 -15.62 12.53
N LEU A 263 11.05 -14.43 13.05
CA LEU A 263 11.04 -14.20 14.49
C LEU A 263 9.64 -14.31 15.05
N LYS A 264 9.52 -15.11 16.13
CA LYS A 264 8.27 -15.25 16.89
C LYS A 264 8.51 -14.76 18.31
N PRO A 265 7.59 -13.96 18.87
CA PRO A 265 7.69 -13.57 20.28
C PRO A 265 7.55 -14.81 21.17
N ASP A 266 8.26 -14.82 22.26
CA ASP A 266 8.12 -15.88 23.26
C ASP A 266 6.80 -15.74 24.05
N ARG A 267 6.48 -16.76 24.84
CA ARG A 267 5.23 -16.78 25.63
C ARG A 267 5.19 -15.69 26.70
N GLN A 268 6.32 -15.34 27.28
CA GLN A 268 6.43 -14.34 28.31
C GLN A 268 6.12 -12.94 27.74
N LEU A 269 6.67 -12.62 26.57
CA LEU A 269 6.40 -11.38 25.86
C LEU A 269 4.93 -11.27 25.43
N ILE A 270 4.32 -12.38 24.98
CA ILE A 270 2.89 -12.41 24.65
C ILE A 270 2.02 -12.20 25.89
N SER A 271 2.37 -12.81 27.03
CA SER A 271 1.59 -12.70 28.26
C SER A 271 1.70 -11.33 28.92
N SER A 272 2.79 -10.59 28.68
CA SER A 272 2.97 -9.21 29.18
C SER A 272 2.28 -8.15 28.34
N LEU A 273 1.61 -8.54 27.23
CA LEU A 273 0.97 -7.61 26.32
C LEU A 273 -0.31 -7.00 26.94
N ASP A 274 -0.38 -5.67 27.11
CA ASP A 274 -1.64 -5.00 27.49
C ASP A 274 -2.54 -4.85 26.27
N LEU A 275 -3.12 -5.96 25.83
CA LEU A 275 -4.01 -6.07 24.70
C LEU A 275 -5.44 -6.26 25.15
N LYS A 276 -6.32 -5.31 24.75
CA LYS A 276 -7.76 -5.38 24.99
C LYS A 276 -8.49 -5.68 23.66
N PRO A 277 -9.11 -6.86 23.53
CA PRO A 277 -9.90 -7.21 22.35
C PRO A 277 -11.05 -6.23 22.15
N GLY A 278 -11.35 -5.90 20.90
CA GLY A 278 -12.52 -5.12 20.56
C GLY A 278 -13.83 -5.88 20.79
N LYS A 279 -14.92 -5.16 21.06
CA LYS A 279 -16.26 -5.76 21.22
C LYS A 279 -16.79 -6.38 19.91
N VAL A 280 -16.39 -5.82 18.78
CA VAL A 280 -16.77 -6.28 17.45
C VAL A 280 -15.57 -6.98 16.83
N LEU A 281 -15.73 -8.24 16.42
CA LEU A 281 -14.72 -9.03 15.70
C LEU A 281 -13.32 -8.90 16.32
N PRO A 282 -13.08 -9.39 17.55
CA PRO A 282 -11.89 -9.13 18.36
C PRO A 282 -10.57 -9.54 17.69
N ARG A 283 -10.62 -10.47 16.73
CA ARG A 283 -9.45 -10.88 15.95
C ARG A 283 -8.95 -9.74 15.04
N TRP A 284 -9.88 -8.91 14.52
CA TRP A 284 -9.57 -7.81 13.62
C TRP A 284 -9.49 -6.46 14.32
N ASN A 285 -10.00 -6.37 15.54
CA ASN A 285 -10.09 -5.12 16.29
C ASN A 285 -9.58 -5.30 17.71
N TYR A 286 -8.63 -4.51 18.11
CA TYR A 286 -8.05 -4.53 19.45
C TYR A 286 -7.39 -3.20 19.80
N THR A 287 -7.09 -3.02 21.06
CA THR A 287 -6.36 -1.88 21.59
C THR A 287 -5.14 -2.39 22.34
N ILE A 288 -3.99 -1.78 22.12
CA ILE A 288 -2.73 -2.05 22.82
C ILE A 288 -2.39 -0.79 23.60
N ALA A 289 -2.22 -0.92 24.91
CA ALA A 289 -1.83 0.16 25.79
C ALA A 289 -0.37 0.02 26.22
N PRO A 290 0.28 1.10 26.67
CA PRO A 290 1.62 1.01 27.23
C PRO A 290 1.59 0.21 28.55
N ASN A 291 2.59 -0.66 28.73
CA ASN A 291 2.91 -1.22 30.04
C ASN A 291 3.76 -0.20 30.79
N LEU A 292 3.19 0.38 31.85
CA LEU A 292 3.84 1.31 32.76
C LEU A 292 4.48 0.58 33.93
#